data_10f74e293b8363d9fc6303da2b4002a5
#
_entry.id   10f74e293b8363d9fc6303da2b4002a5
#
_cell.length_a   1.000
_cell.length_b   1.000
_cell.length_c   1.000
_cell.angle_alpha   90.00
_cell.angle_beta   90.00
_cell.angle_gamma   90.00
#
_symmetry.space_group_name_H-M   'P 1'
#
loop_
_entity.id
_entity.type
_entity.pdbx_description
1 polymer ?
#
loop_
_entity_poly.entity_id
_entity_poly.type
_entity_poly.pdbx_seq_one_letter_code
_entity_poly.pdbx_strand_id
1 'polypeptide(L)'
;MAQQKIDIDVSEQGGYQVLKPEGDLDVYTVGSLRDALGQIVETPSPHVVVDLDAVPFMDSSGLGALMGGVRRLREAGGDLAIACTREQHLKLFTITGFGEGVAIAPTVEEAAAGFKA
;
A
#
# COMPACT_ATOMS: atom_id res chain seq x y z
N MET A 1 -18.63 -22.90 -0.67
CA MET A 1 -18.44 -21.63 -1.33
C MET A 1 -17.05 -21.07 -1.05
N ALA A 2 -16.33 -20.73 -2.09
CA ALA A 2 -15.00 -20.21 -1.92
C ALA A 2 -15.07 -18.79 -1.34
N GLN A 3 -14.23 -18.53 -0.35
CA GLN A 3 -14.11 -17.20 0.19
C GLN A 3 -12.96 -16.49 -0.45
N GLN A 4 -13.13 -15.21 -0.73
CA GLN A 4 -12.04 -14.39 -1.18
C GLN A 4 -11.05 -14.27 -0.05
N LYS A 5 -9.79 -14.49 -0.37
CA LYS A 5 -8.73 -14.40 0.60
C LYS A 5 -7.57 -13.61 0.06
N ILE A 6 -6.90 -12.93 0.96
CA ILE A 6 -5.67 -12.24 0.63
C ILE A 6 -4.68 -12.55 1.74
N ASP A 7 -3.45 -12.82 1.36
CA ASP A 7 -2.37 -12.99 2.33
C ASP A 7 -1.63 -11.67 2.43
N ILE A 8 -1.35 -11.24 3.64
CA ILE A 8 -0.63 -10.00 3.85
C ILE A 8 0.60 -10.28 4.67
N ASP A 9 1.75 -9.99 4.10
CA ASP A 9 3.03 -10.12 4.75
C ASP A 9 3.54 -8.76 5.13
N VAL A 10 3.97 -8.61 6.38
CA VAL A 10 4.52 -7.35 6.87
C VAL A 10 5.91 -7.63 7.43
N SER A 11 6.89 -6.89 6.97
CA SER A 11 8.26 -7.03 7.45
C SER A 11 8.85 -5.65 7.67
N GLU A 12 9.90 -5.59 8.46
CA GLU A 12 10.59 -4.33 8.74
C GLU A 12 11.89 -4.26 7.98
N GLN A 13 12.21 -3.10 7.43
CA GLN A 13 13.37 -2.95 6.59
C GLN A 13 13.85 -1.50 6.64
N GLY A 14 15.07 -1.27 7.15
CA GLY A 14 15.70 0.03 7.03
C GLY A 14 14.94 1.23 7.59
N GLY A 15 14.18 1.03 8.66
CA GLY A 15 13.45 2.13 9.28
C GLY A 15 12.04 2.32 8.74
N TYR A 16 11.58 1.43 7.87
CA TYR A 16 10.21 1.45 7.39
C TYR A 16 9.69 0.01 7.30
N GLN A 17 8.40 -0.12 7.12
CA GLN A 17 7.80 -1.44 6.98
C GLN A 17 7.43 -1.70 5.53
N VAL A 18 7.48 -2.98 5.15
CA VAL A 18 7.05 -3.42 3.82
C VAL A 18 5.81 -4.26 4.01
N LEU A 19 4.73 -3.84 3.39
CA LEU A 19 3.46 -4.55 3.42
C LEU A 19 3.22 -5.11 2.03
N LYS A 20 3.15 -6.44 1.94
CA LYS A 20 3.01 -7.11 0.65
C LYS A 20 1.76 -7.95 0.62
N PRO A 21 0.68 -7.45 0.02
CA PRO A 21 -0.53 -8.26 -0.19
C PRO A 21 -0.31 -9.23 -1.34
N GLU A 22 -0.86 -10.43 -1.20
CA GLU A 22 -0.87 -11.43 -2.26
C GLU A 22 -2.31 -11.84 -2.51
N GLY A 23 -2.83 -11.49 -3.67
CA GLY A 23 -4.21 -11.78 -4.04
C GLY A 23 -4.93 -10.52 -4.49
N ASP A 24 -6.18 -10.69 -4.87
CA ASP A 24 -6.97 -9.56 -5.35
C ASP A 24 -7.34 -8.61 -4.22
N LEU A 25 -7.29 -7.32 -4.52
CA LEU A 25 -7.75 -6.28 -3.60
C LEU A 25 -9.10 -5.76 -4.09
N ASP A 26 -10.15 -6.22 -3.43
CA ASP A 26 -11.52 -5.86 -3.78
C ASP A 26 -12.32 -5.63 -2.50
N VAL A 27 -13.63 -5.47 -2.66
CA VAL A 27 -14.50 -5.16 -1.53
C VAL A 27 -14.49 -6.27 -0.46
N TYR A 28 -14.16 -7.52 -0.86
CA TYR A 28 -14.17 -8.66 0.07
C TYR A 28 -12.86 -8.79 0.85
N THR A 29 -11.75 -8.29 0.30
CA THR A 29 -10.42 -8.49 0.90
C THR A 29 -9.83 -7.23 1.49
N VAL A 30 -10.38 -6.07 1.14
CA VAL A 30 -9.80 -4.78 1.49
C VAL A 30 -9.73 -4.55 3.01
N GLY A 31 -10.60 -5.22 3.77
CA GLY A 31 -10.58 -5.12 5.23
C GLY A 31 -9.25 -5.58 5.82
N SER A 32 -8.68 -6.64 5.26
CA SER A 32 -7.37 -7.12 5.72
C SER A 32 -6.28 -6.09 5.50
N LEU A 33 -6.32 -5.41 4.35
CA LEU A 33 -5.35 -4.34 4.07
C LEU A 33 -5.54 -3.18 5.06
N ARG A 34 -6.77 -2.78 5.29
CA ARG A 34 -7.05 -1.69 6.23
C ARG A 34 -6.57 -2.02 7.65
N ASP A 35 -6.79 -3.27 8.08
CA ASP A 35 -6.37 -3.70 9.41
C ASP A 35 -4.84 -3.65 9.53
N ALA A 36 -4.14 -4.14 8.51
CA ALA A 36 -2.68 -4.13 8.53
C ALA A 36 -2.13 -2.71 8.56
N LEU A 37 -2.71 -1.82 7.75
CA LEU A 37 -2.30 -0.42 7.76
C LEU A 37 -2.60 0.24 9.11
N GLY A 38 -3.73 -0.10 9.73
CA GLY A 38 -4.08 0.42 11.04
C GLY A 38 -3.07 0.03 12.11
N GLN A 39 -2.53 -1.17 12.04
CA GLN A 39 -1.50 -1.60 12.98
C GLN A 39 -0.20 -0.84 12.76
N ILE A 40 0.15 -0.56 11.51
CA ILE A 40 1.36 0.19 11.20
C ILE A 40 1.26 1.62 11.68
N VAL A 41 0.07 2.23 11.60
CA VAL A 41 -0.16 3.61 12.07
C VAL A 41 0.23 3.76 13.55
N GLU A 42 0.10 2.68 14.32
CA GLU A 42 0.37 2.75 15.76
C GLU A 42 1.83 2.52 16.13
N THR A 43 2.69 2.28 15.16
CA THR A 43 4.11 2.12 15.43
C THR A 43 4.78 3.50 15.57
N PRO A 44 5.97 3.54 16.22
CA PRO A 44 6.62 4.84 16.48
C PRO A 44 7.01 5.62 15.22
N SER A 45 7.32 4.92 14.12
CA SER A 45 7.71 5.59 12.88
C SER A 45 6.93 4.96 11.73
N PRO A 46 5.65 5.37 11.54
CA PRO A 46 4.76 4.63 10.67
C PRO A 46 4.98 4.97 9.20
N HIS A 47 6.09 4.50 8.67
CA HIS A 47 6.41 4.58 7.24
C HIS A 47 6.26 3.20 6.65
N VAL A 48 5.53 3.08 5.54
CA VAL A 48 5.29 1.78 4.92
C VAL A 48 5.40 1.89 3.41
N VAL A 49 6.04 0.88 2.81
CA VAL A 49 5.98 0.66 1.37
C VAL A 49 4.99 -0.47 1.15
N VAL A 50 3.97 -0.23 0.34
CA VAL A 50 3.03 -1.27 -0.06
C VAL A 50 3.48 -1.81 -1.40
N ASP A 51 3.84 -3.10 -1.43
CA ASP A 51 4.31 -3.76 -2.65
C ASP A 51 3.11 -4.44 -3.29
N LEU A 52 2.72 -3.97 -4.46
CA LEU A 52 1.51 -4.44 -5.14
C LEU A 52 1.79 -5.43 -6.27
N ASP A 53 3.02 -5.88 -6.44
CA ASP A 53 3.34 -6.73 -7.56
C ASP A 53 2.70 -8.11 -7.48
N ALA A 54 2.32 -8.57 -6.30
CA ALA A 54 1.62 -9.84 -6.12
C ALA A 54 0.09 -9.66 -6.08
N VAL A 55 -0.41 -8.50 -6.44
CA VAL A 55 -1.84 -8.20 -6.51
C VAL A 55 -2.25 -8.21 -7.98
N PRO A 56 -2.90 -9.30 -8.47
CA PRO A 56 -3.28 -9.36 -9.90
C PRO A 56 -4.40 -8.41 -10.27
N PHE A 57 -5.27 -8.09 -9.32
CA PHE A 57 -6.44 -7.25 -9.58
C PHE A 57 -6.68 -6.32 -8.41
N MET A 58 -6.98 -5.07 -8.70
CA MET A 58 -7.34 -4.09 -7.68
C MET A 58 -8.42 -3.19 -8.25
N ASP A 59 -9.51 -3.02 -7.48
CA ASP A 59 -10.58 -2.12 -7.87
C ASP A 59 -10.53 -0.85 -7.02
N SER A 60 -11.58 -0.04 -7.11
CA SER A 60 -11.64 1.22 -6.39
C SER A 60 -11.67 1.03 -4.87
N SER A 61 -12.11 -0.15 -4.38
CA SER A 61 -12.08 -0.43 -2.95
C SER A 61 -10.63 -0.49 -2.45
N GLY A 62 -9.76 -1.16 -3.22
CA GLY A 62 -8.34 -1.24 -2.87
C GLY A 62 -7.70 0.14 -2.91
N LEU A 63 -7.98 0.89 -3.96
CA LEU A 63 -7.44 2.25 -4.08
C LEU A 63 -7.91 3.11 -2.91
N GLY A 64 -9.19 3.02 -2.55
CA GLY A 64 -9.72 3.78 -1.42
C GLY A 64 -9.03 3.46 -0.11
N ALA A 65 -8.71 2.17 0.10
CA ALA A 65 -8.00 1.76 1.31
C ALA A 65 -6.59 2.34 1.33
N LEU A 66 -5.92 2.37 0.18
CA LEU A 66 -4.58 2.98 0.09
C LEU A 66 -4.65 4.48 0.36
N MET A 67 -5.63 5.17 -0.21
CA MET A 67 -5.79 6.61 0.02
C MET A 67 -6.07 6.92 1.49
N GLY A 68 -6.94 6.13 2.12
CA GLY A 68 -7.20 6.27 3.54
C GLY A 68 -5.96 6.01 4.38
N GLY A 69 -5.17 5.02 3.97
CA GLY A 69 -3.92 4.70 4.64
C GLY A 69 -2.92 5.85 4.58
N VAL A 70 -2.80 6.48 3.42
CA VAL A 70 -1.91 7.65 3.27
C VAL A 70 -2.30 8.73 4.27
N ARG A 71 -3.59 9.04 4.35
CA ARG A 71 -4.07 10.09 5.25
C ARG A 71 -3.75 9.77 6.70
N ARG A 72 -4.08 8.55 7.12
CA ARG A 72 -3.88 8.14 8.50
C ARG A 72 -2.40 8.13 8.88
N LEU A 73 -1.57 7.62 7.98
CA LEU A 73 -0.13 7.54 8.24
C LEU A 73 0.48 8.94 8.34
N ARG A 74 0.08 9.84 7.45
CA ARG A 74 0.59 11.20 7.48
C ARG A 74 0.15 11.95 8.73
N GLU A 75 -1.08 11.71 9.18
CA GLU A 75 -1.55 12.30 10.42
C GLU A 75 -0.76 11.79 11.63
N ALA A 76 -0.24 10.60 11.54
CA ALA A 76 0.57 10.00 12.61
C ALA A 76 2.06 10.30 12.47
N GLY A 77 2.44 11.15 11.52
CA GLY A 77 3.83 11.53 11.33
C GLY A 77 4.62 10.62 10.40
N GLY A 78 3.94 9.73 9.69
CA GLY A 78 4.57 8.80 8.76
C GLY A 78 4.18 9.07 7.32
N ASP A 79 4.27 8.03 6.50
CA ASP A 79 3.92 8.14 5.10
C ASP A 79 3.77 6.75 4.49
N LEU A 80 3.24 6.73 3.27
CA LEU A 80 3.05 5.51 2.50
C LEU A 80 3.61 5.72 1.10
N ALA A 81 4.35 4.74 0.61
CA ALA A 81 4.84 4.72 -0.76
C ALA A 81 4.43 3.40 -1.39
N ILE A 82 4.45 3.34 -2.71
CA ILE A 82 3.99 2.19 -3.47
C ILE A 82 5.14 1.62 -4.30
N ALA A 83 5.35 0.31 -4.21
CA ALA A 83 6.23 -0.41 -5.11
C ALA A 83 5.34 -1.20 -6.07
N CYS A 84 5.45 -0.94 -7.37
CA CYS A 84 4.55 -1.56 -8.33
C CYS A 84 5.12 -1.47 -9.73
N THR A 85 5.07 -2.61 -10.46
CA THR A 85 5.43 -2.64 -11.88
C THR A 85 4.25 -3.02 -12.77
N ARG A 86 3.08 -3.32 -12.18
CA ARG A 86 1.91 -3.75 -12.96
C ARG A 86 1.26 -2.55 -13.64
N GLU A 87 1.19 -2.62 -14.95
CA GLU A 87 0.67 -1.51 -15.75
C GLU A 87 -0.77 -1.15 -15.40
N GLN A 88 -1.60 -2.15 -15.11
CA GLN A 88 -3.00 -1.88 -14.78
C GLN A 88 -3.13 -1.01 -13.54
N HIS A 89 -2.32 -1.29 -12.53
CA HIS A 89 -2.36 -0.50 -11.29
C HIS A 89 -1.79 0.88 -11.53
N LEU A 90 -0.69 0.96 -12.29
CA LEU A 90 -0.07 2.25 -12.58
C LEU A 90 -1.02 3.15 -13.36
N LYS A 91 -1.78 2.55 -14.29
CA LYS A 91 -2.78 3.28 -15.05
C LYS A 91 -3.88 3.83 -14.16
N LEU A 92 -4.34 3.01 -13.22
CA LEU A 92 -5.35 3.42 -12.26
C LEU A 92 -4.86 4.61 -11.43
N PHE A 93 -3.62 4.55 -10.97
CA PHE A 93 -3.03 5.64 -10.19
C PHE A 93 -2.96 6.92 -11.02
N THR A 94 -2.59 6.81 -12.29
CA THR A 94 -2.51 7.97 -13.17
C THR A 94 -3.89 8.59 -13.39
N ILE A 95 -4.87 7.76 -13.70
CA ILE A 95 -6.22 8.23 -14.01
C ILE A 95 -6.84 8.94 -12.80
N THR A 96 -6.60 8.42 -11.61
CA THR A 96 -7.21 8.96 -10.39
C THR A 96 -6.39 10.07 -9.76
N GLY A 97 -5.17 10.31 -10.23
CA GLY A 97 -4.28 11.31 -9.63
C GLY A 97 -3.63 10.86 -8.34
N PHE A 98 -3.80 9.59 -7.96
CA PHE A 98 -3.25 9.08 -6.71
C PHE A 98 -1.74 9.28 -6.64
N GLY A 99 -1.05 9.09 -7.75
CA GLY A 99 0.41 9.20 -7.79
C GLY A 99 0.95 10.60 -7.66
N GLU A 100 0.09 11.62 -7.68
CA GLU A 100 0.58 13.00 -7.60
C GLU A 100 1.04 13.38 -6.21
N GLY A 101 0.57 12.68 -5.20
CA GLY A 101 0.98 12.99 -3.84
C GLY A 101 1.63 11.83 -3.12
N VAL A 102 1.87 10.71 -3.81
CA VAL A 102 2.39 9.48 -3.22
C VAL A 102 3.53 8.98 -4.09
N ALA A 103 4.65 8.61 -3.48
CA ALA A 103 5.78 8.06 -4.21
C ALA A 103 5.42 6.68 -4.75
N ILE A 104 5.64 6.47 -6.04
CA ILE A 104 5.42 5.19 -6.71
C ILE A 104 6.67 4.86 -7.50
N ALA A 105 7.21 3.67 -7.27
CA ALA A 105 8.46 3.25 -7.90
C ALA A 105 8.42 1.76 -8.20
N PRO A 106 9.31 1.26 -9.06
CA PRO A 106 9.28 -0.17 -9.43
C PRO A 106 9.72 -1.12 -8.33
N THR A 107 10.53 -0.67 -7.39
CA THR A 107 11.04 -1.53 -6.32
C THR A 107 10.73 -0.93 -4.97
N VAL A 108 10.78 -1.79 -3.94
CA VAL A 108 10.58 -1.35 -2.56
C VAL A 108 11.62 -0.30 -2.17
N GLU A 109 12.88 -0.54 -2.50
CA GLU A 109 13.95 0.38 -2.13
C GLU A 109 13.78 1.74 -2.79
N GLU A 110 13.41 1.74 -4.06
CA GLU A 110 13.20 3.00 -4.76
C GLU A 110 11.99 3.75 -4.23
N ALA A 111 10.93 3.01 -3.89
CA ALA A 111 9.73 3.61 -3.31
C ALA A 111 10.07 4.24 -1.95
N ALA A 112 10.84 3.53 -1.13
CA ALA A 112 11.22 4.02 0.20
C ALA A 112 12.09 5.26 0.10
N ALA A 113 12.84 5.43 -0.98
CA ALA A 113 13.66 6.63 -1.17
C ALA A 113 12.79 7.89 -1.28
N GLY A 114 11.50 7.74 -1.51
CA GLY A 114 10.55 8.85 -1.52
C GLY A 114 10.20 9.37 -0.14
N PHE A 115 10.51 8.60 0.91
CA PHE A 115 10.32 9.08 2.27
C PHE A 115 11.41 10.11 2.56
N LYS A 116 11.01 11.31 2.89
CA LYS A 116 11.99 12.34 3.18
C LYS A 116 12.51 12.20 4.60
N ALA A 117 13.78 12.40 4.73
CA ALA A 117 14.40 12.39 6.04
C ALA A 117 14.00 13.62 6.82
#